data_7e3d76458ca74635331bd90573276912
#
_entry.id   7e3d76458ca74635331bd90573276912
#
_cell.length_a   1.000
_cell.length_b   1.000
_cell.length_c   1.000
_cell.angle_alpha   90.00
_cell.angle_beta   90.00
_cell.angle_gamma   90.00
#
_symmetry.space_group_name_H-M   'P 1'
#
loop_
_entity.id
_entity.type
_entity.pdbx_description
1 polymer ?
#
loop_
_entity_poly.entity_id
_entity_poly.type
_entity_poly.pdbx_seq_one_letter_code
_entity_poly.pdbx_strand_id
1 'polypeptide(L)'
;MPADHGVARTTERLGGCLTDRYDPTGAFRSSLVLIHGVSFKGKEDERLQHFATCLALEGVRCFAPTLPGLTRAISEVEDIDALGSLIQVASDEGRRAVGLVGFSYGGSAALLAAARPENAGLVEFVATFGAYHDLESCLTYYQEQDALRPAEGSRSRDSFLYQHLVYAHIWRERLGLSAEQIEALEHILKRYCEGSSPQEKEDFFAQHLVDLDLVNRHCEWVDRSALRRITPAGQLQGLDCEVRLLHDPSDTMVPVTEAVALREAVEAVVGKARVKLLVTRLLSHVSIADVINPLTVPKLLAVLMPLVRSL
;
A
#
# COMPACT_ATOMS: atom_id res chain seq x y z
N MET A 1 14.98 8.25 19.46
CA MET A 1 13.56 7.95 19.69
C MET A 1 13.21 8.36 21.10
N PRO A 2 12.14 9.15 21.36
CA PRO A 2 11.68 9.33 22.74
C PRO A 2 11.21 7.98 23.26
N ALA A 3 11.46 7.69 24.54
CA ALA A 3 11.06 6.46 25.20
C ALA A 3 9.55 6.26 25.03
N ASP A 4 9.17 5.06 24.55
CA ASP A 4 7.78 4.63 24.37
C ASP A 4 7.02 4.58 25.70
N HIS A 5 6.48 5.72 26.09
CA HIS A 5 5.58 5.79 27.23
C HIS A 5 4.18 5.34 26.81
N GLY A 6 3.95 4.01 26.78
CA GLY A 6 2.59 3.50 26.64
C GLY A 6 2.32 2.51 25.52
N VAL A 7 3.30 2.10 24.72
CA VAL A 7 3.15 1.10 23.65
C VAL A 7 4.27 0.06 23.74
N ALA A 8 3.93 -1.22 23.70
CA ALA A 8 4.88 -2.31 23.57
C ALA A 8 4.97 -2.74 22.11
N ARG A 9 6.17 -2.70 21.51
CA ARG A 9 6.43 -3.22 20.16
C ARG A 9 7.18 -4.55 20.26
N THR A 10 6.65 -5.59 19.63
CA THR A 10 7.30 -6.90 19.48
C THR A 10 7.35 -7.27 18.00
N THR A 11 8.39 -8.01 17.61
CA THR A 11 8.53 -8.52 16.24
C THR A 11 8.49 -10.04 16.28
N GLU A 12 7.56 -10.62 15.56
CA GLU A 12 7.37 -12.08 15.51
C GLU A 12 6.89 -12.54 14.12
N ARG A 13 6.95 -13.84 13.87
CA ARG A 13 6.45 -14.39 12.60
C ARG A 13 5.01 -14.84 12.81
N LEU A 14 4.06 -14.11 12.24
CA LEU A 14 2.62 -14.36 12.31
C LEU A 14 2.06 -14.57 10.91
N GLY A 15 1.24 -15.60 10.71
CA GLY A 15 0.65 -15.92 9.42
C GLY A 15 1.67 -16.10 8.27
N GLY A 16 2.93 -16.48 8.62
CA GLY A 16 4.02 -16.56 7.65
C GLY A 16 4.79 -15.25 7.43
N CYS A 17 4.24 -14.10 7.83
CA CYS A 17 4.88 -12.78 7.71
C CYS A 17 5.74 -12.43 8.93
N LEU A 18 6.87 -11.76 8.71
CA LEU A 18 7.57 -11.05 9.77
C LEU A 18 6.75 -9.81 10.13
N THR A 19 6.16 -9.79 11.31
CA THR A 19 5.14 -8.81 11.71
C THR A 19 5.57 -8.10 12.97
N ASP A 20 5.42 -6.78 12.99
CA ASP A 20 5.50 -5.99 14.21
C ASP A 20 4.10 -5.89 14.82
N ARG A 21 4.00 -6.23 16.09
CA ARG A 21 2.81 -6.03 16.90
C ARG A 21 3.02 -4.84 17.82
N TYR A 22 2.08 -3.93 17.84
CA TYR A 22 2.04 -2.76 18.70
C TYR A 22 0.88 -2.94 19.68
N ASP A 23 1.19 -3.20 20.93
CA ASP A 23 0.22 -3.39 22.00
C ASP A 23 0.08 -2.09 22.81
N PRO A 24 -1.16 -1.62 23.06
CA PRO A 24 -1.43 -0.59 24.05
C PRO A 24 -1.04 -1.02 25.46
N THR A 25 -0.70 -0.08 26.34
CA THR A 25 -0.62 -0.38 27.78
C THR A 25 -2.02 -0.65 28.34
N GLY A 26 -2.30 -1.90 28.70
CA GLY A 26 -3.59 -2.33 29.25
C GLY A 26 -4.45 -3.07 28.23
N ALA A 27 -5.76 -3.07 28.45
CA ALA A 27 -6.69 -3.77 27.56
C ALA A 27 -6.85 -2.99 26.24
N PHE A 28 -6.74 -3.66 25.11
CA PHE A 28 -7.04 -3.08 23.80
C PHE A 28 -8.54 -3.20 23.47
N ARG A 29 -9.05 -2.24 22.70
CA ARG A 29 -10.47 -2.19 22.30
C ARG A 29 -10.71 -2.92 20.98
N SER A 30 -9.74 -2.87 20.07
CA SER A 30 -9.82 -3.39 18.72
C SER A 30 -8.45 -3.75 18.17
N SER A 31 -8.42 -4.54 17.08
CA SER A 31 -7.21 -4.93 16.39
C SER A 31 -7.25 -4.48 14.93
N LEU A 32 -6.11 -3.99 14.42
CA LEU A 32 -5.92 -3.60 13.03
C LEU A 32 -4.72 -4.31 12.42
N VAL A 33 -4.83 -4.70 11.15
CA VAL A 33 -3.68 -5.06 10.31
C VAL A 33 -3.37 -3.86 9.40
N LEU A 34 -2.15 -3.34 9.51
CA LEU A 34 -1.67 -2.19 8.76
C LEU A 34 -0.75 -2.65 7.63
N ILE A 35 -1.21 -2.53 6.40
CA ILE A 35 -0.56 -3.13 5.23
C ILE A 35 0.12 -2.03 4.42
N HIS A 36 1.47 -2.09 4.34
CA HIS A 36 2.25 -1.13 3.54
C HIS A 36 1.99 -1.28 2.04
N GLY A 37 2.24 -0.23 1.27
CA GLY A 37 2.27 -0.29 -0.19
C GLY A 37 3.60 -0.84 -0.70
N VAL A 38 3.92 -0.57 -1.96
CA VAL A 38 5.28 -0.79 -2.47
C VAL A 38 6.24 0.07 -1.65
N SER A 39 7.05 -0.58 -0.84
CA SER A 39 8.03 0.06 0.04
C SER A 39 9.20 -0.88 0.30
N PHE A 40 10.39 -0.47 -0.10
CA PHE A 40 11.62 -1.24 0.15
C PHE A 40 11.96 -1.41 1.64
N LYS A 41 11.29 -0.66 2.53
CA LYS A 41 11.41 -0.77 3.99
C LYS A 41 10.35 -1.68 4.62
N GLY A 42 9.23 -1.92 3.94
CA GLY A 42 8.12 -2.71 4.49
C GLY A 42 7.65 -2.17 5.84
N LYS A 43 7.59 -3.03 6.86
CA LYS A 43 7.21 -2.65 8.24
C LYS A 43 8.20 -1.70 8.93
N GLU A 44 9.42 -1.57 8.41
CA GLU A 44 10.43 -0.64 8.93
C GLU A 44 10.24 0.79 8.39
N ASP A 45 9.23 1.06 7.58
CA ASP A 45 8.87 2.41 7.16
C ASP A 45 8.45 3.22 8.38
N GLU A 46 9.20 4.28 8.69
CA GLU A 46 9.02 5.10 9.89
C GLU A 46 7.63 5.73 9.98
N ARG A 47 7.00 6.00 8.82
CA ARG A 47 5.65 6.54 8.74
C ARG A 47 4.62 5.52 9.20
N LEU A 48 4.76 4.26 8.76
CA LEU A 48 3.90 3.16 9.17
C LEU A 48 4.07 2.88 10.67
N GLN A 49 5.32 2.85 11.16
CA GLN A 49 5.63 2.67 12.58
C GLN A 49 5.01 3.77 13.44
N HIS A 50 5.14 5.02 13.00
CA HIS A 50 4.54 6.16 13.70
C HIS A 50 3.01 6.06 13.72
N PHE A 51 2.40 5.71 12.58
CA PHE A 51 0.95 5.52 12.49
C PHE A 51 0.46 4.40 13.42
N ALA A 52 1.14 3.25 13.42
CA ALA A 52 0.84 2.13 14.32
C ALA A 52 0.97 2.54 15.80
N THR A 53 2.02 3.28 16.16
CA THR A 53 2.23 3.78 17.50
C THR A 53 1.12 4.73 17.94
N CYS A 54 0.71 5.69 17.09
CA CYS A 54 -0.40 6.60 17.39
C CYS A 54 -1.72 5.85 17.64
N LEU A 55 -2.02 4.83 16.82
CA LEU A 55 -3.20 4.01 17.02
C LEU A 55 -3.13 3.18 18.31
N ALA A 56 -1.96 2.65 18.65
CA ALA A 56 -1.77 1.90 19.87
C ALA A 56 -1.91 2.80 21.13
N LEU A 57 -1.47 4.04 21.09
CA LEU A 57 -1.73 5.03 22.15
C LEU A 57 -3.23 5.29 22.36
N GLU A 58 -4.03 5.18 21.31
CA GLU A 58 -5.49 5.28 21.34
C GLU A 58 -6.19 3.97 21.76
N GLY A 59 -5.45 2.95 22.17
CA GLY A 59 -5.99 1.68 22.65
C GLY A 59 -6.32 0.66 21.56
N VAL A 60 -5.67 0.76 20.41
CA VAL A 60 -5.84 -0.16 19.27
C VAL A 60 -4.60 -1.04 19.14
N ARG A 61 -4.75 -2.36 19.15
CA ARG A 61 -3.65 -3.26 18.80
C ARG A 61 -3.40 -3.22 17.31
N CYS A 62 -2.14 -3.04 16.89
CA CYS A 62 -1.79 -3.01 15.47
C CYS A 62 -0.82 -4.13 15.12
N PHE A 63 -1.06 -4.76 13.97
CA PHE A 63 -0.16 -5.74 13.34
C PHE A 63 0.35 -5.12 12.03
N ALA A 64 1.64 -4.94 11.89
CA ALA A 64 2.27 -4.39 10.70
C ALA A 64 3.18 -5.46 10.07
N PRO A 65 2.70 -6.23 9.06
CA PRO A 65 3.50 -7.25 8.40
C PRO A 65 4.49 -6.63 7.41
N THR A 66 5.60 -7.32 7.15
CA THR A 66 6.38 -7.15 5.94
C THR A 66 5.86 -8.11 4.88
N LEU A 67 5.46 -7.59 3.74
CA LEU A 67 5.07 -8.36 2.55
C LEU A 67 6.28 -8.42 1.61
N PRO A 68 6.92 -9.59 1.45
CA PRO A 68 8.20 -9.70 0.72
C PRO A 68 8.12 -9.25 -0.74
N GLY A 69 7.02 -9.50 -1.41
CA GLY A 69 6.82 -9.04 -2.79
C GLY A 69 6.79 -7.52 -2.86
N LEU A 70 5.99 -6.87 -2.02
CA LEU A 70 5.87 -5.40 -2.01
C LEU A 70 7.19 -4.70 -1.60
N THR A 71 8.06 -5.36 -0.82
CA THR A 71 9.40 -4.83 -0.51
C THR A 71 10.39 -4.95 -1.68
N ARG A 72 10.05 -5.73 -2.71
CA ARG A 72 10.80 -5.84 -3.96
C ARG A 72 10.11 -5.12 -5.13
N ALA A 73 9.09 -4.32 -4.84
CA ALA A 73 8.23 -3.67 -5.82
C ALA A 73 7.46 -4.65 -6.75
N ILE A 74 7.27 -5.89 -6.30
CA ILE A 74 6.52 -6.93 -7.02
C ILE A 74 5.33 -7.33 -6.15
N SER A 75 4.11 -7.19 -6.64
CA SER A 75 2.95 -7.75 -5.94
C SER A 75 2.82 -9.23 -6.30
N GLU A 76 2.65 -10.08 -5.29
CA GLU A 76 2.61 -11.55 -5.44
C GLU A 76 1.39 -12.12 -4.73
N VAL A 77 0.90 -13.28 -5.21
CA VAL A 77 -0.23 -13.98 -4.57
C VAL A 77 0.15 -14.47 -3.18
N GLU A 78 1.40 -14.83 -2.99
CA GLU A 78 1.97 -15.27 -1.73
C GLU A 78 1.85 -14.21 -0.62
N ASP A 79 1.94 -12.93 -0.97
CA ASP A 79 1.69 -11.83 -0.04
C ASP A 79 0.22 -11.78 0.40
N ILE A 80 -0.72 -12.05 -0.53
CA ILE A 80 -2.16 -12.11 -0.24
C ILE A 80 -2.49 -13.32 0.63
N ASP A 81 -1.88 -14.48 0.35
CA ASP A 81 -2.05 -15.70 1.14
C ASP A 81 -1.52 -15.51 2.57
N ALA A 82 -0.35 -14.89 2.70
CA ALA A 82 0.23 -14.57 4.00
C ALA A 82 -0.62 -13.56 4.78
N LEU A 83 -1.21 -12.55 4.12
CA LEU A 83 -2.18 -11.65 4.74
C LEU A 83 -3.43 -12.39 5.20
N GLY A 84 -3.96 -13.32 4.39
CA GLY A 84 -5.10 -14.15 4.77
C GLY A 84 -4.81 -14.94 6.06
N SER A 85 -3.65 -15.57 6.15
CA SER A 85 -3.21 -16.27 7.35
C SER A 85 -3.01 -15.35 8.56
N LEU A 86 -2.50 -14.12 8.33
CA LEU A 86 -2.33 -13.13 9.40
C LEU A 86 -3.70 -12.63 9.93
N ILE A 87 -4.70 -12.46 9.07
CA ILE A 87 -6.07 -12.09 9.47
C ILE A 87 -6.62 -13.14 10.46
N GLN A 88 -6.44 -14.42 10.17
CA GLN A 88 -6.90 -15.51 11.07
C GLN A 88 -6.21 -15.41 12.43
N VAL A 89 -4.88 -15.26 12.46
CA VAL A 89 -4.12 -15.12 13.72
C VAL A 89 -4.56 -13.87 14.49
N ALA A 90 -4.68 -12.72 13.81
CA ALA A 90 -5.04 -11.46 14.45
C ALA A 90 -6.47 -11.44 15.01
N SER A 91 -7.41 -12.14 14.36
CA SER A 91 -8.79 -12.29 14.85
C SER A 91 -8.90 -13.25 16.03
N ASP A 92 -8.16 -14.35 16.04
CA ASP A 92 -8.14 -15.31 17.14
C ASP A 92 -7.55 -14.71 18.42
N GLU A 93 -6.45 -13.97 18.30
CA GLU A 93 -5.84 -13.25 19.43
C GLU A 93 -6.78 -12.20 20.02
N GLY A 94 -7.53 -11.47 19.17
CA GLY A 94 -8.50 -10.48 19.61
C GLY A 94 -9.87 -11.05 19.99
N ARG A 95 -10.17 -12.29 19.63
CA ARG A 95 -11.51 -12.92 19.73
C ARG A 95 -12.62 -12.08 19.13
N ARG A 96 -12.26 -11.27 18.12
CA ARG A 96 -13.15 -10.34 17.38
C ARG A 96 -12.65 -10.22 15.95
N ALA A 97 -13.52 -9.80 15.06
CA ALA A 97 -13.13 -9.43 13.72
C ALA A 97 -12.11 -8.26 13.76
N VAL A 98 -11.22 -8.21 12.76
CA VAL A 98 -10.15 -7.20 12.66
C VAL A 98 -10.45 -6.18 11.58
N GLY A 99 -9.99 -4.96 11.75
CA GLY A 99 -9.95 -3.98 10.68
C GLY A 99 -8.68 -4.13 9.85
N LEU A 100 -8.78 -3.90 8.54
CA LEU A 100 -7.63 -3.82 7.65
C LEU A 100 -7.44 -2.41 7.16
N VAL A 101 -6.21 -1.91 7.20
CA VAL A 101 -5.85 -0.59 6.65
C VAL A 101 -4.68 -0.78 5.69
N GLY A 102 -4.92 -0.56 4.41
CA GLY A 102 -3.93 -0.79 3.36
C GLY A 102 -3.62 0.46 2.55
N PHE A 103 -2.34 0.63 2.23
CA PHE A 103 -1.82 1.76 1.47
C PHE A 103 -1.41 1.33 0.06
N SER A 104 -1.86 2.06 -0.98
CA SER A 104 -1.53 1.78 -2.38
C SER A 104 -1.80 0.30 -2.72
N TYR A 105 -0.84 -0.41 -3.26
CA TYR A 105 -0.90 -1.85 -3.53
C TYR A 105 -1.31 -2.69 -2.31
N GLY A 106 -0.91 -2.29 -1.09
CA GLY A 106 -1.34 -2.94 0.13
C GLY A 106 -2.85 -2.83 0.39
N GLY A 107 -3.51 -1.77 -0.10
CA GLY A 107 -4.96 -1.63 -0.04
C GLY A 107 -5.69 -2.65 -0.93
N SER A 108 -5.20 -2.87 -2.13
CA SER A 108 -5.74 -3.89 -3.05
C SER A 108 -5.49 -5.30 -2.52
N ALA A 109 -4.30 -5.56 -1.96
CA ALA A 109 -3.98 -6.84 -1.30
C ALA A 109 -4.89 -7.09 -0.08
N ALA A 110 -5.21 -6.05 0.71
CA ALA A 110 -6.15 -6.14 1.84
C ALA A 110 -7.55 -6.57 1.39
N LEU A 111 -8.06 -5.99 0.30
CA LEU A 111 -9.37 -6.35 -0.26
C LEU A 111 -9.40 -7.79 -0.77
N LEU A 112 -8.35 -8.21 -1.48
CA LEU A 112 -8.20 -9.57 -1.97
C LEU A 112 -8.10 -10.59 -0.83
N ALA A 113 -7.34 -10.29 0.23
CA ALA A 113 -7.24 -11.15 1.39
C ALA A 113 -8.57 -11.21 2.17
N ALA A 114 -9.28 -10.08 2.33
CA ALA A 114 -10.59 -10.05 2.97
C ALA A 114 -11.66 -10.83 2.18
N ALA A 115 -11.57 -10.83 0.85
CA ALA A 115 -12.51 -11.55 -0.01
C ALA A 115 -12.28 -13.08 -0.05
N ARG A 116 -11.23 -13.60 0.57
CA ARG A 116 -10.97 -15.04 0.66
C ARG A 116 -12.05 -15.73 1.49
N PRO A 117 -12.61 -16.88 1.03
CA PRO A 117 -13.66 -17.62 1.78
C PRO A 117 -13.26 -17.96 3.21
N GLU A 118 -11.98 -18.29 3.43
CA GLU A 118 -11.43 -18.63 4.74
C GLU A 118 -11.39 -17.44 5.72
N ASN A 119 -11.55 -16.21 5.24
CA ASN A 119 -11.57 -14.99 6.04
C ASN A 119 -12.99 -14.40 6.22
N ALA A 120 -14.01 -15.09 5.72
CA ALA A 120 -15.39 -14.66 5.90
C ALA A 120 -15.76 -14.48 7.38
N GLY A 121 -16.33 -13.32 7.73
CA GLY A 121 -16.69 -12.96 9.10
C GLY A 121 -15.52 -12.59 10.02
N LEU A 122 -14.27 -12.66 9.53
CA LEU A 122 -13.09 -12.28 10.32
C LEU A 122 -12.68 -10.82 10.13
N VAL A 123 -13.19 -10.16 9.10
CA VAL A 123 -12.87 -8.76 8.78
C VAL A 123 -14.08 -7.88 9.04
N GLU A 124 -13.95 -6.90 9.92
CA GLU A 124 -14.99 -5.92 10.21
C GLU A 124 -15.09 -4.86 9.11
N PHE A 125 -13.92 -4.33 8.71
CA PHE A 125 -13.83 -3.37 7.62
C PHE A 125 -12.49 -3.43 6.89
N VAL A 126 -12.48 -2.92 5.67
CA VAL A 126 -11.24 -2.59 4.92
C VAL A 126 -11.23 -1.09 4.62
N ALA A 127 -10.18 -0.40 5.05
CA ALA A 127 -9.88 0.97 4.64
C ALA A 127 -8.66 0.99 3.71
N THR A 128 -8.79 1.64 2.56
CA THR A 128 -7.72 1.72 1.58
C THR A 128 -7.34 3.16 1.26
N PHE A 129 -6.06 3.39 1.00
CA PHE A 129 -5.51 4.67 0.60
C PHE A 129 -4.80 4.52 -0.74
N GLY A 130 -5.37 5.04 -1.83
CA GLY A 130 -4.77 4.97 -3.15
C GLY A 130 -4.70 3.56 -3.73
N ALA A 131 -5.66 2.69 -3.42
CA ALA A 131 -5.74 1.34 -3.97
C ALA A 131 -6.17 1.34 -5.44
N TYR A 132 -5.70 0.36 -6.20
CA TYR A 132 -6.13 0.12 -7.58
C TYR A 132 -7.28 -0.92 -7.62
N HIS A 133 -8.06 -0.85 -8.70
CA HIS A 133 -9.07 -1.86 -9.07
C HIS A 133 -8.51 -2.87 -10.07
N ASP A 134 -7.83 -2.38 -11.12
CA ASP A 134 -7.31 -3.20 -12.21
C ASP A 134 -5.90 -2.77 -12.62
N LEU A 135 -4.94 -3.70 -12.52
CA LEU A 135 -3.55 -3.43 -12.93
C LEU A 135 -3.39 -3.29 -14.45
N GLU A 136 -4.25 -3.90 -15.26
CA GLU A 136 -4.21 -3.71 -16.71
C GLU A 136 -4.55 -2.25 -17.09
N SER A 137 -5.54 -1.65 -16.42
CA SER A 137 -5.88 -0.25 -16.63
C SER A 137 -4.79 0.68 -16.11
N CYS A 138 -4.15 0.34 -14.99
CA CYS A 138 -2.98 1.06 -14.49
C CYS A 138 -1.81 1.04 -15.49
N LEU A 139 -1.52 -0.10 -16.12
CA LEU A 139 -0.48 -0.19 -17.14
C LEU A 139 -0.79 0.69 -18.35
N THR A 140 -2.05 0.73 -18.79
CA THR A 140 -2.49 1.63 -19.87
C THR A 140 -2.28 3.10 -19.48
N TYR A 141 -2.69 3.48 -18.27
CA TYR A 141 -2.46 4.82 -17.73
C TYR A 141 -0.96 5.18 -17.70
N TYR A 142 -0.10 4.26 -17.29
CA TYR A 142 1.34 4.51 -17.26
C TYR A 142 1.93 4.74 -18.65
N GLN A 143 1.50 3.99 -19.66
CA GLN A 143 1.92 4.22 -21.05
C GLN A 143 1.47 5.60 -21.56
N GLU A 144 0.26 6.04 -21.23
CA GLU A 144 -0.22 7.37 -21.56
C GLU A 144 0.60 8.48 -20.88
N GLN A 145 0.92 8.31 -19.59
CA GLN A 145 1.75 9.27 -18.85
C GLN A 145 3.19 9.31 -19.37
N ASP A 146 3.76 8.17 -19.73
CA ASP A 146 5.10 8.07 -20.31
C ASP A 146 5.19 8.83 -21.64
N ALA A 147 4.19 8.68 -22.49
CA ALA A 147 4.10 9.39 -23.77
C ALA A 147 4.05 10.93 -23.62
N LEU A 148 3.48 11.43 -22.51
CA LEU A 148 3.37 12.87 -22.24
C LEU A 148 4.70 13.52 -21.79
N ARG A 149 5.66 12.74 -21.28
CA ARG A 149 6.96 13.19 -20.77
C ARG A 149 6.83 14.43 -19.87
N PRO A 150 6.41 14.28 -18.60
CA PRO A 150 6.13 15.41 -17.71
C PRO A 150 7.29 16.39 -17.59
N ALA A 151 6.97 17.68 -17.45
CA ALA A 151 7.95 18.76 -17.34
C ALA A 151 8.86 18.59 -16.11
N GLU A 152 10.14 18.96 -16.27
CA GLU A 152 11.12 18.97 -15.19
C GLU A 152 10.63 19.78 -13.99
N GLY A 153 10.94 19.30 -12.77
CA GLY A 153 10.53 19.93 -11.52
C GLY A 153 9.05 19.79 -11.16
N SER A 154 8.22 19.18 -12.03
CA SER A 154 6.83 18.91 -11.71
C SER A 154 6.68 17.66 -10.84
N ARG A 155 5.58 17.59 -10.04
CA ARG A 155 5.23 16.39 -9.27
C ARG A 155 5.03 15.16 -10.16
N SER A 156 4.43 15.35 -11.33
CA SER A 156 4.26 14.29 -12.32
C SER A 156 5.60 13.76 -12.81
N ARG A 157 6.63 14.63 -12.93
CA ARG A 157 7.98 14.22 -13.30
C ARG A 157 8.63 13.35 -12.21
N ASP A 158 8.46 13.70 -10.95
CA ASP A 158 8.99 12.88 -9.84
C ASP A 158 8.38 11.47 -9.81
N SER A 159 7.06 11.36 -10.01
CA SER A 159 6.37 10.08 -10.12
C SER A 159 6.80 9.28 -11.35
N PHE A 160 6.99 9.96 -12.48
CA PHE A 160 7.52 9.40 -13.72
C PHE A 160 8.89 8.76 -13.50
N LEU A 161 9.83 9.51 -12.91
CA LEU A 161 11.17 9.01 -12.60
C LEU A 161 11.12 7.82 -11.63
N TYR A 162 10.35 7.94 -10.56
CA TYR A 162 10.19 6.86 -9.58
C TYR A 162 9.70 5.57 -10.25
N GLN A 163 8.69 5.65 -11.11
CA GLN A 163 8.15 4.50 -11.83
C GLN A 163 9.21 3.84 -12.72
N HIS A 164 10.01 4.62 -13.44
CA HIS A 164 11.10 4.09 -14.26
C HIS A 164 12.17 3.41 -13.39
N LEU A 165 12.51 3.99 -12.25
CA LEU A 165 13.46 3.38 -11.32
C LEU A 165 12.92 2.05 -10.75
N VAL A 166 11.63 1.99 -10.43
CA VAL A 166 10.97 0.74 -9.99
C VAL A 166 11.03 -0.33 -11.09
N TYR A 167 10.72 0.02 -12.33
CA TYR A 167 10.80 -0.94 -13.45
C TYR A 167 12.22 -1.38 -13.75
N ALA A 168 13.19 -0.47 -13.68
CA ALA A 168 14.60 -0.84 -13.78
C ALA A 168 15.01 -1.83 -12.69
N HIS A 169 14.52 -1.66 -11.47
CA HIS A 169 14.79 -2.58 -10.36
C HIS A 169 14.12 -3.95 -10.58
N ILE A 170 12.87 -4.00 -11.01
CA ILE A 170 12.16 -5.25 -11.32
C ILE A 170 12.89 -6.05 -12.39
N TRP A 171 13.34 -5.38 -13.45
CA TRP A 171 13.94 -6.01 -14.62
C TRP A 171 15.47 -5.92 -14.69
N ARG A 172 16.14 -5.58 -13.57
CA ARG A 172 17.58 -5.31 -13.49
C ARG A 172 18.47 -6.37 -14.13
N GLU A 173 18.12 -7.66 -13.96
CA GLU A 173 18.86 -8.76 -14.56
C GLU A 173 18.66 -8.81 -16.08
N ARG A 174 17.41 -8.67 -16.53
CA ARG A 174 17.06 -8.67 -17.95
C ARG A 174 17.60 -7.46 -18.70
N LEU A 175 17.76 -6.34 -17.99
CA LEU A 175 18.40 -5.12 -18.51
C LEU A 175 19.92 -5.19 -18.49
N GLY A 176 20.51 -6.18 -17.83
CA GLY A 176 21.96 -6.32 -17.70
C GLY A 176 22.62 -5.23 -16.86
N LEU A 177 21.90 -4.70 -15.84
CA LEU A 177 22.48 -3.70 -14.95
C LEU A 177 23.64 -4.30 -14.15
N SER A 178 24.74 -3.55 -14.00
CA SER A 178 25.86 -3.96 -13.18
C SER A 178 25.50 -3.97 -11.70
N ALA A 179 26.28 -4.69 -10.88
CA ALA A 179 26.09 -4.70 -9.42
C ALA A 179 26.14 -3.29 -8.80
N GLU A 180 27.04 -2.44 -9.30
CA GLU A 180 27.15 -1.04 -8.87
C GLU A 180 25.90 -0.21 -9.23
N GLN A 181 25.36 -0.39 -10.43
CA GLN A 181 24.11 0.26 -10.85
C GLN A 181 22.91 -0.22 -10.02
N ILE A 182 22.85 -1.51 -9.71
CA ILE A 182 21.79 -2.07 -8.86
C ILE A 182 21.86 -1.50 -7.45
N GLU A 183 23.05 -1.42 -6.85
CA GLU A 183 23.26 -0.86 -5.52
C GLU A 183 22.83 0.63 -5.46
N ALA A 184 23.26 1.43 -6.45
CA ALA A 184 22.87 2.83 -6.56
C ALA A 184 21.37 3.00 -6.72
N LEU A 185 20.74 2.18 -7.57
CA LEU A 185 19.29 2.16 -7.80
C LEU A 185 18.51 1.83 -6.50
N GLU A 186 18.92 0.78 -5.79
CA GLU A 186 18.29 0.40 -4.53
C GLU A 186 18.47 1.47 -3.45
N HIS A 187 19.62 2.14 -3.41
CA HIS A 187 19.84 3.25 -2.50
C HIS A 187 18.84 4.38 -2.73
N ILE A 188 18.64 4.78 -4.00
CA ILE A 188 17.66 5.82 -4.36
C ILE A 188 16.24 5.39 -3.98
N LEU A 189 15.86 4.16 -4.32
CA LEU A 189 14.51 3.63 -4.06
C LEU A 189 14.21 3.52 -2.55
N LYS A 190 15.17 3.07 -1.74
CA LYS A 190 15.02 3.02 -0.27
C LYS A 190 14.84 4.40 0.34
N ARG A 191 15.49 5.43 -0.22
CA ARG A 191 15.40 6.82 0.24
C ARG A 191 14.23 7.60 -0.35
N TYR A 192 13.51 7.06 -1.32
CA TYR A 192 12.41 7.79 -1.96
C TYR A 192 11.41 8.35 -0.95
N CYS A 193 11.04 7.56 0.04
CA CYS A 193 10.12 7.97 1.10
C CYS A 193 10.74 8.94 2.13
N GLU A 194 12.06 9.04 2.20
CA GLU A 194 12.81 9.94 3.08
C GLU A 194 13.11 11.29 2.41
N GLY A 195 12.73 11.46 1.14
CA GLY A 195 13.04 12.63 0.36
C GLY A 195 14.37 12.48 -0.39
N SER A 196 14.55 11.38 -1.17
CA SER A 196 15.62 11.34 -2.16
C SER A 196 15.51 12.57 -3.04
N SER A 197 16.63 13.26 -3.29
CA SER A 197 16.57 14.49 -4.02
C SER A 197 16.05 14.22 -5.45
N PRO A 198 15.20 15.08 -6.01
CA PRO A 198 14.80 14.97 -7.41
C PRO A 198 16.01 14.87 -8.35
N GLN A 199 17.11 15.57 -8.01
CA GLN A 199 18.33 15.58 -8.80
C GLN A 199 19.02 14.20 -8.85
N GLU A 200 19.10 13.46 -7.74
CA GLU A 200 19.67 12.11 -7.75
C GLU A 200 18.91 11.17 -8.70
N LYS A 201 17.58 11.28 -8.72
CA LYS A 201 16.73 10.50 -9.64
C LYS A 201 16.95 10.88 -11.10
N GLU A 202 16.98 12.19 -11.39
CA GLU A 202 17.26 12.72 -12.74
C GLU A 202 18.63 12.28 -13.23
N ASP A 203 19.67 12.41 -12.41
CA ASP A 203 21.04 12.04 -12.77
C ASP A 203 21.15 10.54 -13.08
N PHE A 204 20.58 9.68 -12.21
CA PHE A 204 20.58 8.25 -12.46
C PHE A 204 19.81 7.87 -13.73
N PHE A 205 18.62 8.46 -13.91
CA PHE A 205 17.81 8.25 -15.10
C PHE A 205 18.56 8.67 -16.37
N ALA A 206 19.13 9.86 -16.39
CA ALA A 206 19.85 10.40 -17.54
C ALA A 206 21.11 9.58 -17.89
N GLN A 207 21.80 9.04 -16.88
CA GLN A 207 23.02 8.26 -17.07
C GLN A 207 22.75 6.81 -17.52
N HIS A 208 21.67 6.20 -17.06
CA HIS A 208 21.50 4.74 -17.15
C HIS A 208 20.20 4.27 -17.80
N LEU A 209 19.16 5.09 -17.84
CA LEU A 209 17.80 4.62 -18.15
C LEU A 209 17.12 5.33 -19.31
N VAL A 210 17.63 6.47 -19.79
CA VAL A 210 16.94 7.38 -20.73
C VAL A 210 16.46 6.71 -22.03
N ASP A 211 17.22 5.75 -22.55
CA ASP A 211 16.93 5.08 -23.83
C ASP A 211 16.28 3.71 -23.66
N LEU A 212 15.91 3.31 -22.43
CA LEU A 212 15.49 1.93 -22.16
C LEU A 212 14.02 1.65 -22.42
N ASP A 213 13.19 2.67 -22.68
CA ASP A 213 11.73 2.51 -22.91
C ASP A 213 11.06 1.57 -21.88
N LEU A 214 11.33 1.84 -20.60
CA LEU A 214 11.06 0.89 -19.50
C LEU A 214 9.58 0.59 -19.30
N VAL A 215 8.69 1.56 -19.57
CA VAL A 215 7.24 1.35 -19.40
C VAL A 215 6.72 0.34 -20.42
N ASN A 216 7.06 0.51 -21.68
CA ASN A 216 6.64 -0.43 -22.73
C ASN A 216 7.27 -1.81 -22.52
N ARG A 217 8.55 -1.86 -22.16
CA ARG A 217 9.22 -3.14 -21.82
C ARG A 217 8.55 -3.83 -20.62
N HIS A 218 8.19 -3.07 -19.58
CA HIS A 218 7.45 -3.65 -18.46
C HIS A 218 6.11 -4.23 -18.93
N CYS A 219 5.34 -3.48 -19.74
CA CYS A 219 4.08 -3.95 -20.29
C CYS A 219 4.21 -5.22 -21.16
N GLU A 220 5.33 -5.36 -21.87
CA GLU A 220 5.63 -6.56 -22.67
C GLU A 220 6.08 -7.75 -21.82
N TRP A 221 6.89 -7.51 -20.79
CA TRP A 221 7.58 -8.54 -20.04
C TRP A 221 6.81 -9.08 -18.84
N VAL A 222 5.84 -8.31 -18.35
CA VAL A 222 5.04 -8.70 -17.20
C VAL A 222 4.13 -9.87 -17.53
N ASP A 223 4.05 -10.84 -16.63
CA ASP A 223 3.10 -11.95 -16.76
C ASP A 223 1.67 -11.48 -16.45
N ARG A 224 0.88 -11.34 -17.51
CA ARG A 224 -0.54 -10.93 -17.40
C ARG A 224 -1.37 -11.90 -16.58
N SER A 225 -1.01 -13.19 -16.55
CA SER A 225 -1.73 -14.17 -15.75
C SER A 225 -1.44 -13.98 -14.25
N ALA A 226 -0.21 -13.63 -13.91
CA ALA A 226 0.16 -13.25 -12.55
C ALA A 226 -0.55 -11.94 -12.12
N LEU A 227 -0.58 -10.92 -12.98
CA LEU A 227 -1.29 -9.66 -12.69
C LEU A 227 -2.77 -9.90 -12.37
N ARG A 228 -3.45 -10.75 -13.14
CA ARG A 228 -4.87 -11.04 -12.88
C ARG A 228 -5.12 -11.63 -11.50
N ARG A 229 -4.19 -12.42 -10.97
CA ARG A 229 -4.33 -13.05 -9.64
C ARG A 229 -4.20 -12.05 -8.47
N ILE A 230 -3.59 -10.91 -8.71
CA ILE A 230 -3.39 -9.85 -7.71
C ILE A 230 -4.23 -8.59 -8.00
N THR A 231 -5.17 -8.70 -8.94
CA THR A 231 -6.05 -7.61 -9.37
C THR A 231 -7.43 -7.80 -8.72
N PRO A 232 -7.98 -6.81 -7.98
CA PRO A 232 -9.32 -6.88 -7.39
C PRO A 232 -10.45 -7.12 -8.39
N ALA A 233 -10.31 -6.64 -9.63
CA ALA A 233 -11.29 -6.80 -10.68
C ALA A 233 -11.69 -8.28 -10.84
N GLY A 234 -13.00 -8.57 -10.64
CA GLY A 234 -13.53 -9.92 -10.76
C GLY A 234 -13.19 -10.88 -9.61
N GLN A 235 -12.56 -10.43 -8.51
CA GLN A 235 -12.14 -11.30 -7.41
C GLN A 235 -12.70 -10.92 -6.02
N LEU A 236 -13.66 -10.01 -5.96
CA LEU A 236 -14.18 -9.49 -4.68
C LEU A 236 -15.48 -10.16 -4.21
N GLN A 237 -15.94 -11.25 -4.86
CA GLN A 237 -17.24 -11.88 -4.59
C GLN A 237 -17.41 -12.42 -3.17
N GLY A 238 -16.31 -12.77 -2.50
CA GLY A 238 -16.32 -13.23 -1.11
C GLY A 238 -16.25 -12.12 -0.06
N LEU A 239 -16.21 -10.85 -0.48
CA LEU A 239 -16.12 -9.73 0.45
C LEU A 239 -17.46 -9.55 1.19
N ASP A 240 -17.42 -9.52 2.53
CA ASP A 240 -18.60 -9.42 3.39
C ASP A 240 -18.52 -8.31 4.46
N CYS A 241 -17.54 -7.42 4.36
CA CYS A 241 -17.24 -6.37 5.33
C CYS A 241 -17.58 -4.96 4.82
N GLU A 242 -17.49 -3.94 5.70
CA GLU A 242 -17.54 -2.54 5.28
C GLU A 242 -16.27 -2.12 4.54
N VAL A 243 -16.39 -1.23 3.54
CA VAL A 243 -15.23 -0.73 2.78
C VAL A 243 -15.19 0.80 2.77
N ARG A 244 -14.02 1.34 3.04
CA ARG A 244 -13.73 2.78 2.99
C ARG A 244 -12.58 3.00 2.03
N LEU A 245 -12.86 3.68 0.94
CA LEU A 245 -11.89 4.00 -0.09
C LEU A 245 -11.51 5.47 0.04
N LEU A 246 -10.23 5.75 0.20
CA LEU A 246 -9.69 7.10 0.24
C LEU A 246 -8.72 7.26 -0.94
N HIS A 247 -8.86 8.36 -1.70
CA HIS A 247 -8.01 8.59 -2.87
C HIS A 247 -7.75 10.08 -3.07
N ASP A 248 -6.52 10.40 -3.52
CA ASP A 248 -6.16 11.75 -3.93
C ASP A 248 -6.56 11.96 -5.41
N PRO A 249 -7.34 12.99 -5.75
CA PRO A 249 -7.71 13.25 -7.15
C PRO A 249 -6.51 13.60 -8.03
N SER A 250 -5.37 13.96 -7.44
CA SER A 250 -4.12 14.27 -8.13
C SER A 250 -3.07 13.16 -8.03
N ASP A 251 -3.48 11.94 -7.66
CA ASP A 251 -2.60 10.78 -7.61
C ASP A 251 -2.07 10.44 -9.01
N THR A 252 -0.76 10.50 -9.16
CA THR A 252 -0.05 10.25 -10.43
C THR A 252 0.49 8.82 -10.53
N MET A 253 0.33 8.02 -9.48
CA MET A 253 0.75 6.62 -9.45
C MET A 253 -0.43 5.67 -9.68
N VAL A 254 -1.53 5.90 -8.97
CA VAL A 254 -2.78 5.17 -9.16
C VAL A 254 -3.87 6.19 -9.50
N PRO A 255 -4.41 6.21 -10.72
CA PRO A 255 -5.37 7.24 -11.11
C PRO A 255 -6.66 7.11 -10.29
N VAL A 256 -7.31 8.23 -9.99
CA VAL A 256 -8.55 8.27 -9.19
C VAL A 256 -9.69 7.47 -9.82
N THR A 257 -9.63 7.21 -11.12
CA THR A 257 -10.58 6.34 -11.85
C THR A 257 -10.58 4.92 -11.30
N GLU A 258 -9.43 4.45 -10.79
CA GLU A 258 -9.33 3.14 -10.13
C GLU A 258 -10.17 3.09 -8.84
N ALA A 259 -10.15 4.15 -8.04
CA ALA A 259 -10.98 4.22 -6.83
C ALA A 259 -12.49 4.25 -7.16
N VAL A 260 -12.87 4.89 -8.27
CA VAL A 260 -14.27 4.90 -8.75
C VAL A 260 -14.70 3.50 -9.19
N ALA A 261 -13.88 2.83 -10.01
CA ALA A 261 -14.14 1.47 -10.48
C ALA A 261 -14.17 0.46 -9.30
N LEU A 262 -13.24 0.61 -8.35
CA LEU A 262 -13.18 -0.22 -7.15
C LEU A 262 -14.43 -0.04 -6.29
N ARG A 263 -14.91 1.21 -6.09
CA ARG A 263 -16.17 1.46 -5.40
C ARG A 263 -17.33 0.72 -6.07
N GLU A 264 -17.47 0.83 -7.38
CA GLU A 264 -18.56 0.19 -8.13
C GLU A 264 -18.51 -1.34 -8.01
N ALA A 265 -17.30 -1.92 -8.12
CA ALA A 265 -17.10 -3.35 -7.97
C ALA A 265 -17.45 -3.83 -6.55
N VAL A 266 -17.04 -3.11 -5.52
CA VAL A 266 -17.35 -3.44 -4.12
C VAL A 266 -18.84 -3.22 -3.81
N GLU A 267 -19.45 -2.12 -4.30
CA GLU A 267 -20.90 -1.85 -4.13
C GLU A 267 -21.75 -2.99 -4.70
N ALA A 268 -21.34 -3.59 -5.81
CA ALA A 268 -22.04 -4.72 -6.42
C ALA A 268 -22.02 -5.98 -5.54
N VAL A 269 -21.06 -6.13 -4.65
CA VAL A 269 -20.90 -7.28 -3.76
C VAL A 269 -21.54 -7.05 -2.40
N VAL A 270 -21.13 -6.00 -1.70
CA VAL A 270 -21.54 -5.77 -0.30
C VAL A 270 -22.71 -4.80 -0.15
N GLY A 271 -23.14 -4.17 -1.23
CA GLY A 271 -24.21 -3.17 -1.25
C GLY A 271 -23.72 -1.76 -0.93
N LYS A 272 -24.38 -0.76 -1.53
CA LYS A 272 -23.99 0.66 -1.49
C LYS A 272 -23.88 1.23 -0.08
N ALA A 273 -24.69 0.75 0.85
CA ALA A 273 -24.69 1.27 2.24
C ALA A 273 -23.39 0.94 2.99
N ARG A 274 -22.67 -0.11 2.58
CA ARG A 274 -21.44 -0.59 3.22
C ARG A 274 -20.16 -0.05 2.57
N VAL A 275 -20.27 0.79 1.55
CA VAL A 275 -19.11 1.36 0.83
C VAL A 275 -19.13 2.87 0.90
N LYS A 276 -17.98 3.49 1.18
CA LYS A 276 -17.78 4.93 1.06
C LYS A 276 -16.50 5.23 0.31
N LEU A 277 -16.57 6.10 -0.68
CA LEU A 277 -15.42 6.69 -1.35
C LEU A 277 -15.26 8.14 -0.90
N LEU A 278 -14.08 8.48 -0.39
CA LEU A 278 -13.68 9.84 -0.09
C LEU A 278 -12.53 10.23 -1.04
N VAL A 279 -12.82 11.14 -1.97
CA VAL A 279 -11.79 11.76 -2.81
C VAL A 279 -11.35 13.05 -2.13
N THR A 280 -10.06 13.15 -1.78
CA THR A 280 -9.55 14.27 -1.01
C THR A 280 -8.07 14.52 -1.29
N ARG A 281 -7.69 15.81 -1.39
CA ARG A 281 -6.29 16.24 -1.53
C ARG A 281 -5.48 16.21 -0.21
N LEU A 282 -6.05 15.65 0.86
CA LEU A 282 -5.34 15.50 2.14
C LEU A 282 -4.26 14.41 2.09
N LEU A 283 -4.26 13.60 1.04
CA LEU A 283 -3.38 12.46 0.86
C LEU A 283 -2.62 12.66 -0.46
N SER A 284 -1.51 13.34 -0.45
CA SER A 284 -0.67 13.36 -1.65
C SER A 284 0.02 12.03 -1.81
N HIS A 285 -0.44 11.21 -2.76
CA HIS A 285 0.08 9.90 -3.16
C HIS A 285 0.79 9.15 -2.02
N VAL A 286 0.02 8.73 -1.01
CA VAL A 286 0.52 7.96 0.15
C VAL A 286 1.84 8.51 0.74
N SER A 287 2.17 9.79 0.50
CA SER A 287 3.14 10.46 1.34
C SER A 287 2.49 10.61 2.70
N ILE A 288 2.68 9.59 3.54
CA ILE A 288 2.28 9.63 4.94
C ILE A 288 2.93 10.84 5.65
N ALA A 289 4.00 11.41 5.10
CA ALA A 289 4.56 12.66 5.59
C ALA A 289 3.53 13.81 5.62
N ASP A 290 2.63 13.87 4.63
CA ASP A 290 1.54 14.84 4.62
C ASP A 290 0.36 14.39 5.52
N VAL A 291 0.21 13.11 5.75
CA VAL A 291 -0.80 12.52 6.65
C VAL A 291 -0.41 12.72 8.12
N ILE A 292 0.88 12.71 8.43
CA ILE A 292 1.41 12.94 9.80
C ILE A 292 1.56 14.44 10.12
N ASN A 293 1.21 15.32 9.22
CA ASN A 293 1.04 16.72 9.59
C ASN A 293 0.00 16.81 10.75
N PRO A 294 0.31 17.50 11.86
CA PRO A 294 -0.62 17.65 12.99
C PRO A 294 -2.03 18.10 12.63
N LEU A 295 -2.21 18.69 11.44
CA LEU A 295 -3.51 19.11 10.92
C LEU A 295 -4.26 18.01 10.13
N THR A 296 -3.56 16.97 9.66
CA THR A 296 -4.14 15.89 8.84
C THR A 296 -4.42 14.62 9.64
N VAL A 297 -3.60 14.32 10.65
CA VAL A 297 -3.83 13.17 11.56
C VAL A 297 -5.22 13.20 12.20
N PRO A 298 -5.73 14.32 12.76
CA PRO A 298 -7.08 14.35 13.32
C PRO A 298 -8.17 14.06 12.28
N LYS A 299 -7.97 14.47 11.02
CA LYS A 299 -8.95 14.23 9.93
C LYS A 299 -8.92 12.76 9.50
N LEU A 300 -7.75 12.17 9.43
CA LEU A 300 -7.59 10.74 9.16
C LEU A 300 -8.18 9.91 10.29
N LEU A 301 -7.88 10.26 11.53
CA LEU A 301 -8.48 9.64 12.71
C LEU A 301 -10.00 9.83 12.72
N ALA A 302 -10.53 10.97 12.32
CA ALA A 302 -11.98 11.21 12.22
C ALA A 302 -12.67 10.29 11.19
N VAL A 303 -11.94 9.85 10.15
CA VAL A 303 -12.43 8.88 9.17
C VAL A 303 -12.27 7.43 9.68
N LEU A 304 -11.16 7.14 10.35
CA LEU A 304 -10.84 5.78 10.83
C LEU A 304 -11.46 5.48 12.21
N MET A 305 -11.52 6.46 13.12
CA MET A 305 -12.01 6.26 14.49
C MET A 305 -13.47 5.82 14.59
N PRO A 306 -14.42 6.25 13.74
CA PRO A 306 -15.76 5.67 13.73
C PRO A 306 -15.74 4.17 13.39
N LEU A 307 -14.84 3.74 12.48
CA LEU A 307 -14.65 2.34 12.13
C LEU A 307 -14.00 1.55 13.28
N VAL A 308 -12.97 2.14 13.90
CA VAL A 308 -12.27 1.56 15.06
C VAL A 308 -13.18 1.49 16.31
N ARG A 309 -14.14 2.41 16.45
CA ARG A 309 -15.10 2.39 17.56
C ARG A 309 -16.24 1.40 17.36
N SER A 310 -16.48 0.95 16.14
CA SER A 310 -17.44 -0.11 15.85
C SER A 310 -16.88 -1.51 16.15
N LEU A 311 -15.54 -1.65 16.24
CA LEU A 311 -14.85 -2.83 16.74
C LEU A 311 -14.93 -2.89 18.29
#